data_9192f3400b03b82bb1c4f4b2dddbf1c2
#
_entry.id   9192f3400b03b82bb1c4f4b2dddbf1c2
#
_cell.length_a   1.000
_cell.length_b   1.000
_cell.length_c   1.000
_cell.angle_alpha   90.00
_cell.angle_beta   90.00
_cell.angle_gamma   90.00
#
_symmetry.space_group_name_H-M   'P 1'
#
loop_
_entity.id
_entity.type
_entity.pdbx_description
1 polymer ?
#
loop_
_entity_poly.entity_id
_entity_poly.type
_entity_poly.pdbx_seq_one_letter_code
_entity_poly.pdbx_strand_id
1 'polypeptide(L)'
;AELVGMDRATAVQSLTAAPLRVMAIGYAPGQPYAGELPPAWDIPRMEHVNPKVPGGALVVAIRQVIIFAADNPTGWRHIGQTAFQCFRPQQPDNPFALRPGDELQLQSVSAEQLFNLKSQDHSGDGGAVIRAL
;
A
#
# COMPACT_ATOMS: atom_id res chain seq x y z
N ALA A 1 13.47 1.03 8.67
CA ALA A 1 13.39 1.15 10.14
C ALA A 1 14.31 2.25 10.68
N GLU A 2 15.54 2.35 10.21
CA GLU A 2 16.51 3.36 10.71
C GLU A 2 15.97 4.79 10.57
N LEU A 3 15.36 5.12 9.44
CA LEU A 3 14.86 6.47 9.16
C LEU A 3 13.74 6.89 10.10
N VAL A 4 12.97 5.95 10.63
CA VAL A 4 11.89 6.25 11.57
C VAL A 4 12.35 6.16 13.03
N GLY A 5 13.62 5.80 13.26
CA GLY A 5 14.18 5.66 14.60
C GLY A 5 13.67 4.47 15.38
N MET A 6 13.23 3.42 14.70
CA MET A 6 12.67 2.21 15.30
C MET A 6 13.44 0.99 14.81
N ASP A 7 13.40 -0.11 15.60
CA ASP A 7 13.82 -1.40 15.07
C ASP A 7 12.78 -1.92 14.07
N ARG A 8 13.14 -2.98 13.34
CA ARG A 8 12.28 -3.52 12.28
C ARG A 8 10.92 -4.00 12.82
N ALA A 9 10.91 -4.72 13.92
CA ALA A 9 9.68 -5.26 14.51
C ALA A 9 8.73 -4.14 14.95
N THR A 10 9.28 -3.11 15.61
CA THR A 10 8.50 -1.95 16.05
C THR A 10 7.97 -1.15 14.86
N ALA A 11 8.77 -0.99 13.80
CA ALA A 11 8.33 -0.30 12.59
C ALA A 11 7.17 -1.03 11.93
N VAL A 12 7.24 -2.36 11.79
CA VAL A 12 6.15 -3.17 11.24
C VAL A 12 4.89 -3.04 12.10
N GLN A 13 5.05 -3.08 13.43
CA GLN A 13 3.91 -2.93 14.35
C GLN A 13 3.26 -1.56 14.22
N SER A 14 4.06 -0.50 14.08
CA SER A 14 3.55 0.86 13.88
C SER A 14 2.73 0.97 12.60
N LEU A 15 3.21 0.39 11.50
CA LEU A 15 2.49 0.39 10.22
C LEU A 15 1.18 -0.39 10.29
N THR A 16 1.20 -1.57 10.92
CA THR A 16 0.04 -2.46 10.95
C THR A 16 -1.02 -2.03 11.97
N ALA A 17 -0.63 -1.27 12.99
CA ALA A 17 -1.57 -0.74 13.97
C ALA A 17 -2.30 0.52 13.50
N ALA A 18 -1.72 1.26 12.55
CA ALA A 18 -2.26 2.55 12.14
C ALA A 18 -3.49 2.38 11.23
N PRO A 19 -4.66 2.96 11.58
CA PRO A 19 -5.74 3.09 10.62
C PRO A 19 -5.36 4.17 9.61
N LEU A 20 -5.47 3.86 8.33
CA LEU A 20 -5.08 4.75 7.25
C LEU A 20 -6.32 5.12 6.44
N ARG A 21 -6.54 6.40 6.22
CA ARG A 21 -7.63 6.88 5.38
C ARG A 21 -7.12 7.17 3.98
N VAL A 22 -7.83 6.67 2.99
CA VAL A 22 -7.57 7.04 1.59
C VAL A 22 -7.95 8.51 1.43
N MET A 23 -6.97 9.36 1.15
CA MET A 23 -7.15 10.80 1.03
C MET A 23 -7.38 11.22 -0.41
N ALA A 24 -6.77 10.50 -1.35
CA ALA A 24 -6.89 10.79 -2.78
C ALA A 24 -6.64 9.53 -3.60
N ILE A 25 -7.17 9.53 -4.81
CA ILE A 25 -6.90 8.51 -5.82
C ILE A 25 -6.34 9.24 -7.04
N GLY A 26 -5.21 8.79 -7.57
CA GLY A 26 -4.64 9.44 -8.73
C GLY A 26 -3.27 8.95 -9.13
N TYR A 27 -2.62 9.67 -10.03
CA TYR A 27 -1.40 9.36 -10.73
C TYR A 27 -1.55 8.15 -11.66
N ALA A 28 -1.98 7.00 -11.15
CA ALA A 28 -2.40 5.84 -11.94
C ALA A 28 -3.84 5.49 -11.56
N PRO A 29 -4.61 4.86 -12.46
CA PRO A 29 -6.01 4.52 -12.18
C PRO A 29 -6.14 3.70 -10.89
N GLY A 30 -6.98 4.16 -9.97
CA GLY A 30 -7.29 3.46 -8.72
C GLY A 30 -6.19 3.51 -7.66
N GLN A 31 -5.08 4.21 -7.90
CA GLN A 31 -3.95 4.23 -6.97
C GLN A 31 -4.25 5.12 -5.76
N PRO A 32 -4.29 4.54 -4.53
CA PRO A 32 -4.63 5.30 -3.34
C PRO A 32 -3.41 5.98 -2.72
N TYR A 33 -3.64 7.20 -2.24
CA TYR A 33 -2.74 7.91 -1.33
C TYR A 33 -3.40 7.90 0.04
N ALA A 34 -2.86 7.15 0.97
CA ALA A 34 -3.47 6.94 2.27
C ALA A 34 -2.57 7.46 3.40
N GLY A 35 -3.17 7.92 4.47
CA GLY A 35 -2.47 8.44 5.64
C GLY A 35 -3.47 8.81 6.75
N GLU A 36 -3.00 9.48 7.76
CA GLU A 36 -1.57 9.76 7.98
C GLU A 36 -0.97 8.72 8.93
N LEU A 37 0.25 8.30 8.62
CA LEU A 37 1.04 7.52 9.57
C LEU A 37 1.47 8.38 10.77
N PRO A 38 1.87 7.78 11.91
CA PRO A 38 2.41 8.54 13.04
C PRO A 38 3.58 9.47 12.64
N PRO A 39 3.85 10.53 13.42
CA PRO A 39 4.85 11.54 13.05
C PRO A 39 6.25 10.98 12.77
N ALA A 40 6.63 9.84 13.38
CA ALA A 40 7.93 9.21 13.10
C ALA A 40 8.09 8.82 11.63
N TRP A 41 7.00 8.70 10.88
CA TRP A 41 6.98 8.36 9.46
C TRP A 41 7.06 9.57 8.53
N ASP A 42 7.33 10.74 9.08
CA ASP A 42 7.61 11.93 8.26
C ASP A 42 9.03 11.84 7.70
N ILE A 43 9.20 10.91 6.75
CA ILE A 43 10.49 10.64 6.11
C ILE A 43 10.46 11.14 4.67
N PRO A 44 11.56 11.68 4.17
CA PRO A 44 11.60 12.22 2.82
C PRO A 44 11.60 11.12 1.77
N ARG A 45 11.25 11.49 0.54
CA ARG A 45 11.47 10.64 -0.61
C ARG A 45 12.97 10.39 -0.78
N MET A 46 13.32 9.33 -1.54
CA MET A 46 14.70 9.07 -1.91
C MET A 46 15.23 10.18 -2.83
N GLU A 47 16.54 10.42 -2.79
CA GLU A 47 17.20 11.38 -3.69
C GLU A 47 17.25 10.88 -5.13
N HIS A 48 17.15 9.57 -5.32
CA HIS A 48 17.13 8.93 -6.63
C HIS A 48 15.79 8.24 -6.87
N VAL A 49 15.49 7.96 -8.14
CA VAL A 49 14.27 7.24 -8.53
C VAL A 49 14.57 5.76 -8.70
N ASN A 50 13.77 4.92 -8.04
CA ASN A 50 13.76 3.50 -8.34
C ASN A 50 13.07 3.32 -9.70
N PRO A 51 13.77 2.80 -10.73
CA PRO A 51 13.25 2.83 -12.09
C PRO A 51 12.02 1.96 -12.31
N LYS A 52 11.84 0.93 -11.48
CA LYS A 52 10.66 0.06 -11.61
C LYS A 52 10.30 -0.58 -10.28
N VAL A 53 9.08 -0.32 -9.84
CA VAL A 53 8.48 -0.90 -8.65
C VAL A 53 7.20 -1.60 -9.10
N PRO A 54 6.96 -2.86 -8.69
CA PRO A 54 5.84 -3.64 -9.20
C PRO A 54 4.49 -3.15 -8.68
N GLY A 55 3.43 -3.44 -9.42
CA GLY A 55 2.07 -3.27 -8.94
C GLY A 55 1.85 -4.04 -7.64
N GLY A 56 1.04 -3.50 -6.74
CA GLY A 56 0.85 -4.03 -5.40
C GLY A 56 1.91 -3.60 -4.40
N ALA A 57 2.99 -2.96 -4.84
CA ALA A 57 4.04 -2.47 -3.95
C ALA A 57 3.50 -1.44 -2.96
N LEU A 58 4.00 -1.51 -1.73
CA LEU A 58 3.72 -0.56 -0.67
C LEU A 58 4.90 0.39 -0.54
N VAL A 59 4.66 1.66 -0.77
CA VAL A 59 5.70 2.69 -0.70
C VAL A 59 5.29 3.79 0.28
N VAL A 60 6.27 4.40 0.93
CA VAL A 60 6.02 5.46 1.93
C VAL A 60 6.89 6.68 1.68
N ALA A 61 6.35 7.83 2.00
CA ALA A 61 7.05 9.10 2.19
C ALA A 61 6.11 10.10 2.87
N ILE A 62 6.67 11.01 3.67
CA ILE A 62 5.94 12.17 4.22
C ILE A 62 4.63 11.73 4.91
N ARG A 63 4.71 10.71 5.76
CA ARG A 63 3.59 10.15 6.52
C ARG A 63 2.46 9.57 5.67
N GLN A 64 2.70 9.32 4.38
CA GLN A 64 1.71 8.75 3.47
C GLN A 64 2.16 7.41 2.94
N VAL A 65 1.18 6.58 2.59
CA VAL A 65 1.37 5.25 2.01
C VAL A 65 0.67 5.23 0.66
N ILE A 66 1.34 4.65 -0.34
CA ILE A 66 0.74 4.36 -1.63
C ILE A 66 0.79 2.85 -1.84
N ILE A 67 -0.31 2.27 -2.34
CA ILE A 67 -0.31 0.93 -2.90
C ILE A 67 -0.33 1.10 -4.42
N PHE A 68 0.70 0.59 -5.09
CA PHE A 68 0.82 0.78 -6.54
C PHE A 68 -0.25 0.00 -7.30
N ALA A 69 -0.95 0.70 -8.19
CA ALA A 69 -1.94 0.10 -9.07
C ALA A 69 -1.29 -0.65 -10.24
N ALA A 70 -0.08 -0.25 -10.63
CA ALA A 70 0.66 -0.83 -11.76
C ALA A 70 2.16 -0.63 -11.53
N ASP A 71 2.98 -1.31 -12.34
CA ASP A 71 4.43 -1.10 -12.33
C ASP A 71 4.76 0.35 -12.70
N ASN A 72 5.58 1.00 -11.88
CA ASN A 72 5.96 2.40 -12.11
C ASN A 72 7.30 2.73 -11.44
N PRO A 73 8.02 3.73 -11.94
CA PRO A 73 9.14 4.30 -11.21
C PRO A 73 8.65 5.15 -10.03
N THR A 74 9.47 5.29 -9.00
CA THR A 74 9.13 6.12 -7.84
C THR A 74 10.34 6.59 -7.07
N GLY A 75 10.25 7.79 -6.50
CA GLY A 75 11.17 8.29 -5.49
C GLY A 75 10.71 7.97 -4.07
N TRP A 76 9.54 7.37 -3.91
CA TRP A 76 9.04 6.92 -2.60
C TRP A 76 9.74 5.62 -2.19
N ARG A 77 9.80 5.38 -0.90
CA ARG A 77 10.55 4.25 -0.35
C ARG A 77 9.70 2.98 -0.38
N HIS A 78 10.17 1.98 -1.12
CA HIS A 78 9.50 0.68 -1.23
C HIS A 78 9.75 -0.12 0.05
N ILE A 79 8.70 -0.36 0.83
CA ILE A 79 8.82 -1.02 2.14
C ILE A 79 8.09 -2.35 2.22
N GLY A 80 7.24 -2.67 1.27
CA GLY A 80 6.48 -3.90 1.31
C GLY A 80 5.81 -4.22 -0.01
N GLN A 81 5.09 -5.33 -0.02
CA GLN A 81 4.38 -5.82 -1.18
C GLN A 81 3.02 -6.35 -0.74
N THR A 82 1.98 -6.05 -1.51
CA THR A 82 0.64 -6.59 -1.31
C THR A 82 0.22 -7.44 -2.49
N ALA A 83 -0.82 -8.24 -2.30
CA ALA A 83 -1.52 -8.93 -3.38
C ALA A 83 -2.81 -8.19 -3.79
N PHE A 84 -3.07 -7.03 -3.22
CA PHE A 84 -4.27 -6.25 -3.46
C PHE A 84 -4.18 -5.51 -4.80
N GLN A 85 -5.23 -5.63 -5.60
CA GLN A 85 -5.33 -4.94 -6.89
C GLN A 85 -6.23 -3.72 -6.74
N CYS A 86 -5.62 -2.53 -6.82
CA CYS A 86 -6.34 -1.26 -6.69
C CYS A 86 -7.18 -0.94 -7.91
N PHE A 87 -6.72 -1.35 -9.09
CA PHE A 87 -7.39 -1.13 -10.36
C PHE A 87 -7.77 -2.46 -10.99
N ARG A 88 -9.05 -2.61 -11.33
CA ARG A 88 -9.64 -3.86 -11.85
C ARG A 88 -10.40 -3.57 -13.14
N PRO A 89 -9.69 -3.40 -14.27
CA PRO A 89 -10.35 -3.07 -15.55
C PRO A 89 -11.30 -4.17 -16.03
N GLN A 90 -11.10 -5.41 -15.57
CA GLN A 90 -12.00 -6.52 -15.86
C GLN A 90 -13.37 -6.40 -15.18
N GLN A 91 -13.54 -5.44 -14.27
CA GLN A 91 -14.81 -5.15 -13.59
C GLN A 91 -15.30 -3.76 -14.02
N PRO A 92 -15.95 -3.65 -15.18
CA PRO A 92 -16.28 -2.34 -15.76
C PRO A 92 -17.22 -1.50 -14.91
N ASP A 93 -18.07 -2.14 -14.08
CA ASP A 93 -18.99 -1.42 -13.21
C ASP A 93 -18.33 -0.89 -11.94
N ASN A 94 -17.19 -1.43 -11.56
CA ASN A 94 -16.46 -1.03 -10.37
C ASN A 94 -14.97 -1.31 -10.52
N PRO A 95 -14.27 -0.57 -11.41
CA PRO A 95 -12.86 -0.82 -11.68
C PRO A 95 -11.91 -0.35 -10.57
N PHE A 96 -12.37 0.55 -9.71
CA PHE A 96 -11.56 1.09 -8.61
C PHE A 96 -11.98 0.44 -7.29
N ALA A 97 -11.04 -0.29 -6.68
CA ALA A 97 -11.32 -1.00 -5.43
C ALA A 97 -11.49 -0.06 -4.24
N LEU A 98 -10.79 1.08 -4.26
CA LEU A 98 -10.78 2.04 -3.17
C LEU A 98 -11.27 3.40 -3.64
N ARG A 99 -11.81 4.17 -2.68
CA ARG A 99 -12.31 5.53 -2.89
C ARG A 99 -11.80 6.44 -1.77
N PRO A 100 -11.70 7.76 -2.02
CA PRO A 100 -11.41 8.69 -0.93
C PRO A 100 -12.40 8.52 0.22
N GLY A 101 -11.87 8.48 1.43
CA GLY A 101 -12.67 8.25 2.64
C GLY A 101 -12.64 6.82 3.15
N ASP A 102 -12.26 5.86 2.33
CA ASP A 102 -12.08 4.47 2.78
C ASP A 102 -10.97 4.38 3.81
N GLU A 103 -11.10 3.43 4.72
CA GLU A 103 -10.08 3.15 5.73
C GLU A 103 -9.35 1.86 5.40
N LEU A 104 -8.04 1.90 5.53
CA LEU A 104 -7.16 0.75 5.33
C LEU A 104 -6.47 0.40 6.63
N GLN A 105 -6.28 -0.88 6.87
CA GLN A 105 -5.38 -1.37 7.91
C GLN A 105 -4.50 -2.45 7.32
N LEU A 106 -3.20 -2.28 7.46
CA LEU A 106 -2.22 -3.24 6.95
C LEU A 106 -2.08 -4.41 7.92
N GLN A 107 -1.83 -5.58 7.38
CA GLN A 107 -1.55 -6.78 8.16
C GLN A 107 -0.29 -7.44 7.63
N SER A 108 0.65 -7.74 8.53
CA SER A 108 1.89 -8.42 8.16
C SER A 108 1.62 -9.89 7.87
N VAL A 109 2.16 -10.38 6.77
CA VAL A 109 2.13 -11.79 6.39
C VAL A 109 3.52 -12.23 5.96
N SER A 110 3.77 -13.55 5.93
CA SER A 110 5.03 -14.08 5.42
C SER A 110 5.07 -13.98 3.89
N ALA A 111 6.28 -14.09 3.33
CA ALA A 111 6.45 -14.12 1.87
C ALA A 111 5.71 -15.30 1.24
N GLU A 112 5.68 -16.45 1.90
CA GLU A 112 4.96 -17.63 1.43
C GLU A 112 3.46 -17.40 1.41
N GLN A 113 2.91 -16.81 2.48
CA GLN A 113 1.49 -16.43 2.53
C GLN A 113 1.13 -15.45 1.43
N LEU A 114 1.98 -14.44 1.19
CA LEU A 114 1.76 -13.47 0.12
C LEU A 114 1.75 -14.15 -1.25
N PHE A 115 2.70 -15.04 -1.50
CA PHE A 115 2.77 -15.80 -2.76
C PHE A 115 1.49 -16.61 -2.97
N ASN A 116 0.99 -17.29 -1.95
CA ASN A 116 -0.24 -18.07 -2.03
C ASN A 116 -1.45 -17.18 -2.30
N LEU A 117 -1.54 -16.03 -1.65
CA LEU A 117 -2.62 -15.07 -1.89
C LEU A 117 -2.62 -14.59 -3.33
N LYS A 118 -1.45 -14.25 -3.89
CA LYS A 118 -1.32 -13.82 -5.28
C LYS A 118 -1.69 -14.93 -6.27
N SER A 119 -1.32 -16.17 -5.98
CA SER A 119 -1.54 -17.31 -6.87
C SER A 119 -2.98 -17.81 -6.86
N GLN A 120 -3.67 -17.70 -5.73
CA GLN A 120 -4.98 -18.33 -5.51
C GLN A 120 -6.14 -17.35 -5.54
N ASP A 121 -5.89 -16.07 -5.29
CA ASP A 121 -6.94 -15.05 -5.31
C ASP A 121 -7.22 -14.58 -6.73
N HIS A 122 -8.49 -14.62 -7.12
CA HIS A 122 -8.95 -14.12 -8.42
C HIS A 122 -9.90 -12.93 -8.30
N SER A 123 -10.21 -12.50 -7.05
CA SER A 123 -11.08 -11.35 -6.81
C SER A 123 -10.38 -10.01 -6.96
N GLY A 124 -9.06 -10.00 -6.74
CA GLY A 124 -8.26 -8.78 -6.64
C GLY A 124 -8.11 -8.27 -5.22
N ASP A 125 -8.81 -8.85 -4.24
CA ASP A 125 -8.74 -8.41 -2.85
C ASP A 125 -7.43 -8.83 -2.15
N GLY A 126 -6.74 -9.86 -2.69
CA GLY A 126 -5.47 -10.29 -2.16
C GLY A 126 -5.52 -10.73 -0.70
N GLY A 127 -6.63 -11.35 -0.28
CA GLY A 127 -6.86 -11.77 1.09
C GLY A 127 -7.39 -10.68 2.01
N ALA A 128 -7.66 -9.47 1.50
CA ALA A 128 -8.22 -8.39 2.31
C ALA A 128 -9.64 -8.74 2.79
N VAL A 129 -9.93 -8.33 4.02
CA VAL A 129 -11.28 -8.43 4.59
C VAL A 129 -11.94 -7.06 4.46
N ILE A 130 -13.09 -7.01 3.81
CA ILE A 130 -13.81 -5.76 3.55
C ILE A 130 -15.04 -5.70 4.45
N ARG A 131 -15.18 -4.58 5.17
CA ARG A 131 -16.32 -4.33 6.05
C ARG A 131 -16.86 -2.93 5.82
N ALA A 132 -18.18 -2.78 5.90
CA ALA A 132 -18.81 -1.46 5.94
C ALA A 132 -18.55 -0.83 7.31
N LEU A 133 -18.28 0.45 7.32
CA LEU A 133 -18.09 1.22 8.54
C LEU A 133 -19.41 1.82 9.02
#